data_9c9d4233b68a6865065d08883dd969f0
#
_entry.id   9c9d4233b68a6865065d08883dd969f0
#
_cell.length_a   1.000
_cell.length_b   1.000
_cell.length_c   1.000
_cell.angle_alpha   90.00
_cell.angle_beta   90.00
_cell.angle_gamma   90.00
#
_symmetry.space_group_name_H-M   'P 1'
#
loop_
_entity.id
_entity.type
_entity.pdbx_description
1 polymer ?
#
loop_
_entity_poly.entity_id
_entity_poly.type
_entity_poly.pdbx_seq_one_letter_code
_entity_poly.pdbx_strand_id
1 'polypeptide(L)'
;MRANLPVTQQENPFPHGTTLVSVTDAKGRILYCNQAFIEVSGFTSDELLGQPHNVIRHPDVPEETFRDLWDTIQGGRPWSAVVKNRRKDGSHYWVVANVTPLMEDGTPTGYMSVRTEATREQVLAAEALFARMREE
;
A
#
# COMPACT_ATOMS: atom_id res chain seq x y z
N MET A 1 0.86 -9.04 13.28
CA MET A 1 0.71 -7.87 12.40
C MET A 1 1.54 -6.71 12.91
N ARG A 2 2.18 -6.01 12.00
CA ARG A 2 3.01 -4.87 12.35
C ARG A 2 2.15 -3.63 12.58
N ALA A 3 2.32 -2.98 13.73
CA ALA A 3 1.73 -1.67 14.00
C ALA A 3 2.78 -0.59 13.72
N ASN A 4 2.51 0.30 12.76
CA ASN A 4 3.42 1.38 12.40
C ASN A 4 3.04 2.64 13.17
N LEU A 5 3.76 2.88 14.26
CA LEU A 5 3.51 4.00 15.16
C LEU A 5 4.80 4.81 15.34
N PRO A 6 4.69 6.09 15.65
CA PRO A 6 3.46 6.87 15.80
C PRO A 6 2.84 7.28 14.47
N VAL A 7 1.58 7.74 14.52
CA VAL A 7 0.91 8.41 13.41
C VAL A 7 0.49 9.79 13.87
N THR A 8 0.46 10.76 12.95
CA THR A 8 0.17 12.15 13.29
C THR A 8 -1.24 12.59 12.91
N GLN A 9 -1.94 11.78 12.10
CA GLN A 9 -3.24 12.11 11.48
C GLN A 9 -3.16 13.33 10.55
N GLN A 10 -1.94 13.71 10.15
CA GLN A 10 -1.72 14.78 9.20
C GLN A 10 -1.59 14.19 7.81
N GLU A 11 -2.40 14.68 6.88
CA GLU A 11 -2.30 14.29 5.48
C GLU A 11 -1.16 15.08 4.82
N ASN A 12 -0.30 14.36 4.10
CA ASN A 12 0.81 14.95 3.37
C ASN A 12 0.78 14.34 1.97
N PRO A 13 -0.04 14.89 1.06
CA PRO A 13 -0.21 14.31 -0.26
C PRO A 13 1.05 14.46 -1.11
N PHE A 14 1.15 13.61 -2.13
CA PHE A 14 2.26 13.68 -3.09
C PHE A 14 1.81 14.46 -4.34
N PRO A 15 2.77 14.89 -5.19
CA PRO A 15 2.44 15.73 -6.35
C PRO A 15 1.46 15.05 -7.29
N HIS A 16 0.51 15.83 -7.80
CA HIS A 16 -0.50 15.36 -8.73
C HIS A 16 0.16 14.76 -9.99
N GLY A 17 -0.39 13.65 -10.46
CA GLY A 17 0.13 12.96 -11.64
C GLY A 17 1.31 12.03 -11.37
N THR A 18 1.73 11.91 -10.10
CA THR A 18 2.82 11.02 -9.71
C THR A 18 2.32 9.57 -9.61
N THR A 19 3.12 8.64 -10.08
CA THR A 19 2.84 7.20 -9.96
C THR A 19 3.90 6.55 -9.09
N LEU A 20 3.46 5.80 -8.08
CA LEU A 20 4.34 5.09 -7.14
C LEU A 20 4.36 3.62 -7.53
N VAL A 21 5.55 3.07 -7.81
CA VAL A 21 5.70 1.69 -8.26
C VAL A 21 6.61 0.93 -7.30
N SER A 22 6.17 -0.28 -6.93
CA SER A 22 6.99 -1.21 -6.17
C SER A 22 6.81 -2.62 -6.69
N VAL A 23 7.84 -3.46 -6.53
CA VAL A 23 7.81 -4.88 -6.87
C VAL A 23 8.27 -5.64 -5.65
N THR A 24 7.56 -6.74 -5.33
CA THR A 24 7.92 -7.62 -4.22
C THR A 24 8.17 -9.03 -4.72
N ASP A 25 8.81 -9.85 -3.88
CA ASP A 25 8.86 -11.29 -4.09
C ASP A 25 7.52 -11.92 -3.68
N ALA A 26 7.41 -13.24 -3.77
CA ALA A 26 6.18 -13.96 -3.44
C ALA A 26 5.80 -13.86 -1.95
N LYS A 27 6.74 -13.50 -1.09
CA LYS A 27 6.51 -13.32 0.34
C LYS A 27 6.19 -11.89 0.72
N GLY A 28 6.15 -10.98 -0.26
CA GLY A 28 5.84 -9.58 -0.02
C GLY A 28 7.03 -8.72 0.38
N ARG A 29 8.26 -9.22 0.25
CA ARG A 29 9.46 -8.43 0.53
C ARG A 29 9.77 -7.54 -0.66
N ILE A 30 10.09 -6.27 -0.40
CA ILE A 30 10.31 -5.28 -1.44
C ILE A 30 11.63 -5.55 -2.18
N LEU A 31 11.54 -5.70 -3.50
CA LEU A 31 12.70 -5.89 -4.37
C LEU A 31 13.05 -4.63 -5.15
N TYR A 32 12.06 -3.76 -5.40
CA TYR A 32 12.23 -2.57 -6.20
C TYR A 32 11.20 -1.51 -5.79
N CYS A 33 11.63 -0.26 -5.76
CA CYS A 33 10.76 0.91 -5.63
C CYS A 33 11.25 1.96 -6.61
N ASN A 34 10.32 2.65 -7.30
CA ASN A 34 10.75 3.77 -8.14
C ASN A 34 11.09 4.98 -7.26
N GLN A 35 11.73 5.98 -7.86
CA GLN A 35 12.20 7.17 -7.13
C GLN A 35 11.04 7.91 -6.45
N ALA A 36 9.91 8.01 -7.13
CA ALA A 36 8.74 8.69 -6.58
C ALA A 36 8.25 8.00 -5.29
N PHE A 37 8.22 6.66 -5.28
CA PHE A 37 7.83 5.89 -4.09
C PHE A 37 8.76 6.18 -2.92
N ILE A 38 10.07 6.17 -3.17
CA ILE A 38 11.09 6.45 -2.15
C ILE A 38 10.86 7.85 -1.56
N GLU A 39 10.74 8.85 -2.41
CA GLU A 39 10.54 10.24 -1.98
C GLU A 39 9.25 10.41 -1.17
N VAL A 40 8.15 9.87 -1.66
CA VAL A 40 6.85 10.01 -1.00
C VAL A 40 6.81 9.28 0.33
N SER A 41 7.41 8.10 0.42
CA SER A 41 7.40 7.30 1.66
C SER A 41 8.21 7.95 2.79
N GLY A 42 9.18 8.76 2.47
CA GLY A 42 10.12 9.33 3.44
C GLY A 42 11.21 8.37 3.89
N PHE A 43 11.18 7.13 3.41
CA PHE A 43 12.24 6.15 3.67
C PHE A 43 13.33 6.24 2.59
N THR A 44 14.53 5.78 2.92
CA THR A 44 15.58 5.61 1.91
C THR A 44 15.38 4.28 1.20
N SER A 45 16.04 4.13 0.04
CA SER A 45 16.04 2.86 -0.69
C SER A 45 16.54 1.71 0.21
N ASP A 46 17.62 1.94 0.96
CA ASP A 46 18.18 0.92 1.86
C ASP A 46 17.20 0.53 2.97
N GLU A 47 16.39 1.46 3.44
CA GLU A 47 15.38 1.18 4.46
C GLU A 47 14.21 0.36 3.93
N LEU A 48 13.94 0.45 2.61
CA LEU A 48 12.79 -0.22 1.98
C LEU A 48 13.13 -1.59 1.42
N LEU A 49 14.27 -1.72 0.74
CA LEU A 49 14.61 -2.97 0.05
C LEU A 49 14.80 -4.12 1.04
N GLY A 50 14.16 -5.26 0.74
CA GLY A 50 14.19 -6.44 1.59
C GLY A 50 13.19 -6.43 2.73
N GLN A 51 12.53 -5.31 2.98
CA GLN A 51 11.54 -5.20 4.04
C GLN A 51 10.17 -5.68 3.58
N PRO A 52 9.32 -6.19 4.48
CA PRO A 52 7.94 -6.46 4.13
C PRO A 52 7.24 -5.18 3.67
N HIS A 53 6.39 -5.29 2.67
CA HIS A 53 5.70 -4.13 2.10
C HIS A 53 4.81 -3.41 3.12
N ASN A 54 4.46 -4.08 4.22
CA ASN A 54 3.64 -3.48 5.29
C ASN A 54 4.35 -2.34 6.03
N VAL A 55 5.61 -2.03 5.70
CA VAL A 55 6.33 -0.90 6.30
C VAL A 55 5.60 0.44 6.08
N ILE A 56 4.85 0.56 4.97
CA ILE A 56 4.07 1.77 4.66
C ILE A 56 2.60 1.67 5.06
N ARG A 57 2.22 0.60 5.75
CA ARG A 57 0.83 0.35 6.12
C ARG A 57 0.40 1.30 7.24
N HIS A 58 -0.73 1.99 7.02
CA HIS A 58 -1.32 2.83 8.05
C HIS A 58 -2.25 2.01 8.94
N PRO A 59 -2.18 2.15 10.27
CA PRO A 59 -2.99 1.35 11.18
C PRO A 59 -4.50 1.59 11.08
N ASP A 60 -4.94 2.71 10.48
CA ASP A 60 -6.37 2.98 10.28
C ASP A 60 -7.00 2.07 9.22
N VAL A 61 -6.18 1.42 8.36
CA VAL A 61 -6.70 0.48 7.36
C VAL A 61 -6.94 -0.86 8.06
N PRO A 62 -8.18 -1.41 8.02
CA PRO A 62 -8.49 -2.66 8.71
C PRO A 62 -7.69 -3.85 8.20
N GLU A 63 -7.43 -4.80 9.10
CA GLU A 63 -6.72 -6.04 8.73
C GLU A 63 -7.43 -6.83 7.64
N GLU A 64 -8.75 -6.79 7.62
CA GLU A 64 -9.57 -7.50 6.63
C GLU A 64 -9.25 -7.02 5.21
N THR A 65 -8.90 -5.74 5.04
CA THR A 65 -8.50 -5.18 3.74
C THR A 65 -7.23 -5.87 3.23
N PHE A 66 -6.27 -6.09 4.10
CA PHE A 66 -5.01 -6.74 3.73
C PHE A 66 -5.18 -8.24 3.56
N ARG A 67 -6.07 -8.86 4.33
CA ARG A 67 -6.40 -10.28 4.15
C ARG A 67 -7.04 -10.50 2.79
N ASP A 68 -7.96 -9.63 2.39
CA ASP A 68 -8.57 -9.67 1.06
C ASP A 68 -7.53 -9.49 -0.04
N LEU A 69 -6.61 -8.55 0.14
CA LEU A 69 -5.50 -8.34 -0.80
C LEU A 69 -4.71 -9.64 -0.99
N TRP A 70 -4.21 -10.23 0.11
CA TRP A 70 -3.37 -11.42 0.03
C TRP A 70 -4.10 -12.62 -0.57
N ASP A 71 -5.35 -12.85 -0.15
CA ASP A 71 -6.17 -13.95 -0.68
C ASP A 71 -6.35 -13.80 -2.21
N THR A 72 -6.56 -12.57 -2.66
CA THR A 72 -6.79 -12.29 -4.09
C THR A 72 -5.52 -12.50 -4.91
N ILE A 73 -4.40 -11.88 -4.50
CA ILE A 73 -3.17 -11.92 -5.31
C ILE A 73 -2.46 -13.26 -5.22
N GLN A 74 -2.55 -13.96 -4.09
CA GLN A 74 -2.02 -15.31 -3.97
C GLN A 74 -2.79 -16.30 -4.86
N GLY A 75 -4.05 -15.99 -5.14
CA GLY A 75 -4.86 -16.75 -6.09
C GLY A 75 -4.59 -16.40 -7.56
N GLY A 76 -3.60 -15.55 -7.84
CA GLY A 76 -3.24 -15.17 -9.20
C GLY A 76 -4.13 -14.11 -9.81
N ARG A 77 -4.90 -13.38 -9.01
CA ARG A 77 -5.84 -12.36 -9.50
C ARG A 77 -5.37 -10.95 -9.10
N PRO A 78 -5.60 -9.94 -9.94
CA PRO A 78 -5.29 -8.56 -9.57
C PRO A 78 -6.24 -8.04 -8.51
N TRP A 79 -5.75 -7.09 -7.71
CA TRP A 79 -6.52 -6.46 -6.64
C TRP A 79 -6.41 -4.94 -6.76
N SER A 80 -7.49 -4.25 -6.42
CA SER A 80 -7.49 -2.79 -6.45
C SER A 80 -8.36 -2.25 -5.33
N ALA A 81 -7.87 -1.23 -4.63
CA ALA A 81 -8.64 -0.54 -3.61
C ALA A 81 -8.03 0.81 -3.28
N VAL A 82 -8.81 1.66 -2.63
CA VAL A 82 -8.34 2.91 -2.05
C VAL A 82 -7.81 2.59 -0.66
N VAL A 83 -6.55 2.94 -0.40
CA VAL A 83 -5.91 2.68 0.88
C VAL A 83 -5.16 3.91 1.38
N LYS A 84 -4.94 3.94 2.69
CA LYS A 84 -4.19 4.97 3.39
C LYS A 84 -2.82 4.41 3.68
N ASN A 85 -1.77 5.13 3.32
CA ASN A 85 -0.40 4.72 3.58
C ASN A 85 0.27 5.68 4.57
N ARG A 86 1.24 5.17 5.32
CA ARG A 86 1.99 5.92 6.31
C ARG A 86 3.38 6.26 5.78
N ARG A 87 3.77 7.54 5.92
CA ARG A 87 5.14 7.97 5.67
C ARG A 87 6.00 7.69 6.91
N LYS A 88 7.31 7.71 6.74
CA LYS A 88 8.25 7.48 7.85
C LYS A 88 8.00 8.43 9.03
N ASP A 89 7.62 9.69 8.75
CA ASP A 89 7.36 10.70 9.79
C ASP A 89 6.02 10.53 10.51
N GLY A 90 5.20 9.57 10.09
CA GLY A 90 3.88 9.33 10.69
C GLY A 90 2.73 10.02 9.98
N SER A 91 3.01 10.91 9.05
CA SER A 91 1.96 11.50 8.21
C SER A 91 1.46 10.48 7.20
N HIS A 92 0.36 10.79 6.53
CA HIS A 92 -0.26 9.83 5.63
C HIS A 92 -0.57 10.42 4.26
N TYR A 93 -0.82 9.52 3.31
CA TYR A 93 -1.31 9.88 1.98
C TYR A 93 -2.28 8.79 1.52
N TRP A 94 -3.22 9.18 0.68
CA TRP A 94 -4.24 8.27 0.17
C TRP A 94 -3.95 7.92 -1.28
N VAL A 95 -4.12 6.65 -1.62
CA VAL A 95 -3.84 6.14 -2.97
C VAL A 95 -4.94 5.21 -3.45
N VAL A 96 -5.06 5.10 -4.77
CA VAL A 96 -5.68 3.95 -5.41
C VAL A 96 -4.54 2.98 -5.67
N ALA A 97 -4.58 1.84 -4.99
CA ALA A 97 -3.55 0.80 -5.13
C ALA A 97 -4.04 -0.27 -6.11
N ASN A 98 -3.20 -0.57 -7.11
CA ASN A 98 -3.45 -1.64 -8.05
C ASN A 98 -2.30 -2.64 -7.91
N VAL A 99 -2.60 -3.86 -7.47
CA VAL A 99 -1.61 -4.90 -7.25
C VAL A 99 -1.85 -6.04 -8.23
N THR A 100 -0.81 -6.39 -8.98
CA THR A 100 -0.89 -7.43 -10.02
C THR A 100 0.13 -8.51 -9.71
N PRO A 101 -0.30 -9.79 -9.66
CA PRO A 101 0.66 -10.88 -9.50
C PRO A 101 1.51 -11.04 -10.75
N LEU A 102 2.81 -11.30 -10.55
CA LEU A 102 3.75 -11.62 -11.61
C LEU A 102 3.78 -13.15 -11.68
N MET A 103 3.27 -13.69 -12.78
CA MET A 103 3.02 -15.12 -12.89
C MET A 103 4.12 -15.85 -13.65
N GLU A 104 4.46 -17.04 -13.20
CA GLU A 104 5.37 -17.95 -13.89
C GLU A 104 4.81 -19.37 -13.75
N ASP A 105 4.53 -20.01 -14.86
CA ASP A 105 3.96 -21.37 -14.90
C ASP A 105 2.70 -21.51 -14.01
N GLY A 106 1.84 -20.49 -14.05
CA GLY A 106 0.58 -20.51 -13.32
C GLY A 106 0.70 -20.19 -11.84
N THR A 107 1.88 -19.83 -11.36
CA THR A 107 2.14 -19.53 -9.95
C THR A 107 2.68 -18.11 -9.78
N PRO A 108 2.20 -17.32 -8.79
CA PRO A 108 2.78 -16.02 -8.53
C PRO A 108 4.22 -16.13 -8.00
N THR A 109 5.14 -15.42 -8.64
CA THR A 109 6.54 -15.35 -8.22
C THR A 109 6.87 -14.02 -7.56
N GLY A 110 5.96 -13.08 -7.62
CA GLY A 110 6.09 -11.75 -7.03
C GLY A 110 4.86 -10.94 -7.36
N TYR A 111 4.87 -9.67 -6.94
CA TYR A 111 3.74 -8.78 -7.12
C TYR A 111 4.23 -7.38 -7.48
N MET A 112 3.51 -6.74 -8.41
CA MET A 112 3.78 -5.36 -8.77
C MET A 112 2.63 -4.49 -8.26
N SER A 113 2.96 -3.41 -7.55
CA SER A 113 1.99 -2.45 -7.07
C SER A 113 2.19 -1.12 -7.77
N VAL A 114 1.10 -0.60 -8.32
CA VAL A 114 1.08 0.73 -8.94
C VAL A 114 0.06 1.56 -8.17
N ARG A 115 0.50 2.68 -7.61
CA ARG A 115 -0.35 3.55 -6.79
C ARG A 115 -0.42 4.92 -7.39
N THR A 116 -1.63 5.44 -7.47
CA THR A 116 -1.90 6.81 -7.94
C THR A 116 -2.69 7.55 -6.88
N GLU A 117 -2.73 8.88 -6.98
CA GLU A 117 -3.45 9.70 -6.02
C GLU A 117 -4.94 9.37 -6.03
N ALA A 118 -5.53 9.18 -4.84
CA ALA A 118 -6.97 9.00 -4.72
C ALA A 118 -7.68 10.36 -4.77
N THR A 119 -8.86 10.40 -5.38
CA THR A 119 -9.68 11.61 -5.38
C THR A 119 -10.27 11.82 -3.99
N ARG A 120 -10.70 13.05 -3.69
CA ARG A 120 -11.34 13.35 -2.40
C ARG A 120 -12.59 12.51 -2.18
N GLU A 121 -13.36 12.28 -3.24
CA GLU A 121 -14.55 11.43 -3.19
C GLU A 121 -14.20 9.99 -2.82
N GLN A 122 -13.14 9.44 -3.43
CA GLN A 122 -12.65 8.10 -3.12
C GLN A 122 -12.16 8.00 -1.67
N VAL A 123 -11.46 9.01 -1.17
CA VAL A 123 -10.99 9.07 0.22
C VAL A 123 -12.17 9.04 1.19
N LEU A 124 -13.18 9.86 0.95
CA LEU A 124 -14.35 9.92 1.83
C LEU A 124 -15.10 8.58 1.87
N ALA A 125 -15.24 7.93 0.71
CA ALA A 125 -15.89 6.61 0.65
C ALA A 125 -15.08 5.55 1.41
N ALA A 126 -13.75 5.58 1.29
CA ALA A 126 -12.87 4.64 1.98
C ALA A 126 -12.89 4.86 3.50
N GLU A 127 -12.87 6.11 3.94
CA GLU A 127 -12.96 6.43 5.38
C GLU A 127 -14.25 5.90 5.99
N ALA A 128 -15.37 6.07 5.28
CA ALA A 128 -16.67 5.57 5.74
C ALA A 128 -16.69 4.04 5.80
N LEU A 129 -16.13 3.37 4.80
CA LEU A 129 -16.04 1.91 4.78
C LEU A 129 -15.17 1.40 5.92
N PHE A 130 -14.01 1.97 6.13
CA PHE A 130 -13.10 1.53 7.19
C PHE A 130 -13.69 1.76 8.58
N ALA A 131 -14.42 2.85 8.77
CA ALA A 131 -15.11 3.11 10.04
C ALA A 131 -16.16 2.02 10.33
N ARG A 132 -16.93 1.61 9.32
CA ARG A 132 -17.92 0.53 9.46
C ARG A 132 -17.25 -0.80 9.78
N MET A 133 -16.13 -1.10 9.12
CA MET A 133 -15.40 -2.34 9.35
C MET A 133 -14.86 -2.43 10.78
N ARG A 134 -14.42 -1.31 11.34
CA ARG A 134 -13.90 -1.27 12.72
C ARG A 134 -14.99 -1.46 13.77
N GLU A 135 -16.24 -1.20 13.43
CA GLU A 135 -17.38 -1.37 14.34
C GLU A 135 -17.86 -2.82 14.40
N GLU A 136 -17.45 -3.65 13.47
CA GLU A 136 -17.82 -5.07 13.43
C GLU A 136 -16.85 -5.93 14.30
#